data_42c10845e6b77343b3a4bd5031fa4620
#
_entry.id   42c10845e6b77343b3a4bd5031fa4620
#
_cell.length_a   1.000
_cell.length_b   1.000
_cell.length_c   1.000
_cell.angle_alpha   90.00
_cell.angle_beta   90.00
_cell.angle_gamma   90.00
#
_symmetry.space_group_name_H-M   'P 1'
#
loop_
_entity.id
_entity.type
_entity.pdbx_description
1 polymer ?
#
loop_
_entity_poly.entity_id
_entity_poly.type
_entity_poly.pdbx_seq_one_letter_code
_entity_poly.pdbx_strand_id
1 'polypeptide(L)'
;MRNITVGYGQCGNIVQDIAAIRTLEELTEEYLHKYGYDQVVVTTVLHQWMGGFPADEAKAFGVISTGSLIAALSKATKVIVKSPHEAIGIPTMEANAQGLRCTKQVVNMMADQIFQNSHLDEEMEIIRRETRCIVDKCFELGKGDIALGVCRGVV
;
A
#
# COMPACT_ATOMS: atom_id res chain seq x y z
N MET A 1 -21.57 -5.53 3.41
CA MET A 1 -20.45 -4.93 2.65
C MET A 1 -20.05 -5.92 1.57
N ARG A 2 -19.82 -5.48 0.31
CA ARG A 2 -19.41 -6.39 -0.78
C ARG A 2 -17.96 -6.17 -1.23
N ASN A 3 -17.44 -4.99 -0.99
CA ASN A 3 -16.08 -4.63 -1.39
C ASN A 3 -15.38 -3.88 -0.25
N ILE A 4 -14.10 -4.16 -0.05
CA ILE A 4 -13.23 -3.42 0.85
C ILE A 4 -11.97 -3.01 0.09
N THR A 5 -11.48 -1.81 0.33
CA THR A 5 -10.17 -1.39 -0.17
C THR A 5 -9.26 -1.14 1.02
N VAL A 6 -8.14 -1.83 1.04
CA VAL A 6 -7.11 -1.65 2.06
C VAL A 6 -5.94 -0.86 1.48
N GLY A 7 -5.37 0.05 2.25
CA GLY A 7 -4.40 1.01 1.77
C GLY A 7 -3.08 0.96 2.50
N TYR A 8 -2.00 1.23 1.76
CA TYR A 8 -0.65 1.33 2.28
C TYR A 8 0.05 2.56 1.73
N GLY A 9 0.70 3.32 2.59
CA GLY A 9 1.54 4.45 2.22
C GLY A 9 2.98 4.03 1.98
N GLN A 10 3.53 4.36 0.82
CA GLN A 10 4.91 4.07 0.48
C GLN A 10 5.88 4.61 1.55
N CYS A 11 6.78 3.79 2.07
CA CYS A 11 7.80 4.17 3.04
C CYS A 11 9.21 4.34 2.42
N GLY A 12 9.40 3.97 1.15
CA GLY A 12 10.62 4.20 0.38
C GLY A 12 11.60 3.01 0.35
N ASN A 13 11.24 1.89 0.94
CA ASN A 13 11.96 0.63 0.78
C ASN A 13 11.18 -0.27 -0.19
N ILE A 14 11.74 -0.53 -1.37
CA ILE A 14 11.04 -1.25 -2.45
C ILE A 14 10.59 -2.65 -2.01
N VAL A 15 11.44 -3.40 -1.32
CA VAL A 15 11.12 -4.76 -0.86
C VAL A 15 9.99 -4.72 0.16
N GLN A 16 10.11 -3.87 1.16
CA GLN A 16 9.10 -3.70 2.21
C GLN A 16 7.77 -3.19 1.66
N ASP A 17 7.81 -2.19 0.77
CA ASP A 17 6.59 -1.61 0.17
C ASP A 17 5.82 -2.65 -0.66
N ILE A 18 6.53 -3.49 -1.44
CA ILE A 18 5.92 -4.57 -2.22
C ILE A 18 5.40 -5.68 -1.29
N ALA A 19 6.18 -6.08 -0.29
CA ALA A 19 5.78 -7.07 0.70
C ALA A 19 4.52 -6.63 1.45
N ALA A 20 4.48 -5.37 1.90
CA ALA A 20 3.35 -4.83 2.65
C ALA A 20 2.05 -4.86 1.85
N ILE A 21 2.05 -4.42 0.58
CA ILE A 21 0.84 -4.45 -0.26
C ILE A 21 0.33 -5.88 -0.47
N ARG A 22 1.23 -6.83 -0.77
CA ARG A 22 0.85 -8.23 -1.01
C ARG A 22 0.32 -8.90 0.24
N THR A 23 1.00 -8.72 1.37
CA THR A 23 0.57 -9.30 2.65
C THR A 23 -0.69 -8.64 3.20
N LEU A 24 -0.90 -7.35 2.94
CA LEU A 24 -2.12 -6.64 3.35
C LEU A 24 -3.36 -7.22 2.67
N GLU A 25 -3.29 -7.52 1.38
CA GLU A 25 -4.38 -8.18 0.64
C GLU A 25 -4.62 -9.58 1.20
N GLU A 26 -3.59 -10.41 1.24
CA GLU A 26 -3.63 -11.79 1.72
C GLU A 26 -4.19 -11.92 3.15
N LEU A 27 -3.67 -11.13 4.10
CA LEU A 27 -4.13 -11.16 5.48
C LEU A 27 -5.55 -10.62 5.65
N THR A 28 -5.93 -9.63 4.85
CA THR A 28 -7.31 -9.12 4.88
C THR A 28 -8.27 -10.21 4.42
N GLU A 29 -7.98 -10.94 3.35
CA GLU A 29 -8.77 -12.08 2.88
C GLU A 29 -8.82 -13.20 3.93
N GLU A 30 -7.67 -13.56 4.54
CA GLU A 30 -7.58 -14.56 5.60
C GLU A 30 -8.50 -14.23 6.78
N TYR A 31 -8.45 -13.00 7.29
CA TYR A 31 -9.27 -12.59 8.42
C TYR A 31 -10.75 -12.45 8.06
N LEU A 32 -11.08 -11.98 6.86
CA LEU A 32 -12.48 -11.97 6.38
C LEU A 32 -13.06 -13.38 6.32
N HIS A 33 -12.31 -14.32 5.75
CA HIS A 33 -12.72 -15.73 5.70
C HIS A 33 -12.87 -16.33 7.10
N LYS A 34 -11.89 -16.10 7.99
CA LYS A 34 -11.93 -16.57 9.39
C LYS A 34 -13.20 -16.14 10.12
N TYR A 35 -13.78 -14.98 9.76
CA TYR A 35 -14.98 -14.43 10.37
C TYR A 35 -16.25 -14.61 9.52
N GLY A 36 -16.22 -15.43 8.48
CA GLY A 36 -17.39 -15.81 7.68
C GLY A 36 -17.80 -14.77 6.63
N TYR A 37 -16.90 -13.91 6.20
CA TYR A 37 -17.15 -12.89 5.16
C TYR A 37 -16.60 -13.32 3.79
N ASP A 38 -16.93 -14.53 3.34
CA ASP A 38 -16.35 -15.18 2.15
C ASP A 38 -16.66 -14.49 0.80
N GLN A 39 -17.64 -13.59 0.77
CA GLN A 39 -18.09 -12.93 -0.45
C GLN A 39 -17.63 -11.47 -0.58
N VAL A 40 -16.67 -11.05 0.26
CA VAL A 40 -16.11 -9.70 0.20
C VAL A 40 -14.93 -9.68 -0.77
N VAL A 41 -14.99 -8.79 -1.74
CA VAL A 41 -13.86 -8.54 -2.66
C VAL A 41 -12.89 -7.59 -1.97
N VAL A 42 -11.66 -8.01 -1.81
CA VAL A 42 -10.56 -7.18 -1.32
C VAL A 42 -9.87 -6.51 -2.50
N THR A 43 -9.53 -5.27 -2.37
CA THR A 43 -8.70 -4.51 -3.32
C THR A 43 -7.67 -3.71 -2.55
N THR A 44 -6.51 -3.47 -3.15
CA THR A 44 -5.43 -2.71 -2.54
C THR A 44 -5.29 -1.32 -3.15
N VAL A 45 -4.81 -0.36 -2.37
CA VAL A 45 -4.41 0.95 -2.86
C VAL A 45 -3.04 1.34 -2.31
N LEU A 46 -2.11 1.67 -3.20
CA LEU A 46 -0.83 2.26 -2.83
C LEU A 46 -0.96 3.78 -2.87
N HIS A 47 -0.67 4.45 -1.76
CA HIS A 47 -0.37 5.87 -1.73
C HIS A 47 1.09 6.08 -2.09
N GLN A 48 1.37 6.81 -3.17
CA GLN A 48 2.73 7.25 -3.48
C GLN A 48 3.28 8.10 -2.34
N TRP A 49 4.61 8.24 -2.29
CA TRP A 49 5.34 8.93 -1.24
C TRP A 49 4.64 10.16 -0.68
N MET A 50 4.41 10.17 0.64
CA MET A 50 3.71 11.24 1.36
C MET A 50 4.66 12.11 2.20
N GLY A 51 5.95 11.86 2.17
CA GLY A 51 6.96 12.68 2.83
C GLY A 51 7.35 13.92 2.02
N GLY A 52 8.49 14.50 2.36
CA GLY A 52 8.99 15.68 1.66
C GLY A 52 9.19 15.44 0.16
N PHE A 53 8.62 16.32 -0.66
CA PHE A 53 8.82 16.32 -2.11
C PHE A 53 9.86 17.35 -2.51
N PRO A 54 10.66 17.08 -3.54
CA PRO A 54 11.58 18.08 -4.11
C PRO A 54 10.81 19.16 -4.87
N ALA A 55 11.24 20.42 -4.77
CA ALA A 55 10.65 21.54 -5.52
C ALA A 55 11.02 21.49 -7.03
N ASP A 56 12.08 20.80 -7.38
CA ASP A 56 12.49 20.56 -8.77
C ASP A 56 11.57 19.51 -9.40
N GLU A 57 10.88 19.85 -10.48
CA GLU A 57 9.93 18.97 -11.15
C GLU A 57 10.55 17.66 -11.65
N ALA A 58 11.76 17.69 -12.19
CA ALA A 58 12.41 16.48 -12.69
C ALA A 58 12.69 15.50 -11.56
N LYS A 59 13.09 16.00 -10.39
CA LYS A 59 13.29 15.20 -9.18
C LYS A 59 11.94 14.69 -8.64
N ALA A 60 10.89 15.52 -8.68
CA ALA A 60 9.54 15.13 -8.27
C ALA A 60 9.01 13.98 -9.14
N PHE A 61 9.23 14.02 -10.46
CA PHE A 61 8.89 12.90 -11.36
C PHE A 61 9.70 11.63 -11.04
N GLY A 62 10.94 11.74 -10.57
CA GLY A 62 11.71 10.60 -10.06
C GLY A 62 11.02 9.91 -8.88
N VAL A 63 10.50 10.69 -7.92
CA VAL A 63 9.73 10.17 -6.77
C VAL A 63 8.43 9.52 -7.23
N ILE A 64 7.67 10.18 -8.11
CA ILE A 64 6.42 9.65 -8.68
C ILE A 64 6.67 8.34 -9.44
N SER A 65 7.72 8.29 -10.26
CA SER A 65 8.09 7.10 -11.04
C SER A 65 8.45 5.92 -10.13
N THR A 66 9.18 6.17 -9.04
CA THR A 66 9.52 5.13 -8.05
C THR A 66 8.26 4.56 -7.39
N GLY A 67 7.34 5.41 -6.95
CA GLY A 67 6.06 4.94 -6.39
C GLY A 67 5.21 4.19 -7.41
N SER A 68 5.25 4.59 -8.67
CA SER A 68 4.54 3.91 -9.78
C SER A 68 5.13 2.53 -10.07
N LEU A 69 6.46 2.40 -10.01
CA LEU A 69 7.16 1.12 -10.12
C LEU A 69 6.74 0.15 -9.02
N ILE A 70 6.75 0.63 -7.77
CA ILE A 70 6.33 -0.17 -6.61
C ILE A 70 4.87 -0.62 -6.76
N ALA A 71 3.96 0.26 -7.17
CA ALA A 71 2.57 -0.07 -7.41
C ALA A 71 2.40 -1.17 -8.46
N ALA A 72 3.13 -1.10 -9.57
CA ALA A 72 3.09 -2.11 -10.63
C ALA A 72 3.65 -3.46 -10.17
N LEU A 73 4.80 -3.46 -9.50
CA LEU A 73 5.46 -4.69 -9.03
C LEU A 73 4.73 -5.35 -7.85
N SER A 74 4.08 -4.57 -7.01
CA SER A 74 3.22 -5.10 -5.92
C SER A 74 1.86 -5.60 -6.41
N LYS A 75 1.48 -5.27 -7.67
CA LYS A 75 0.16 -5.54 -8.26
C LYS A 75 -0.98 -4.82 -7.52
N ALA A 76 -0.71 -3.66 -6.94
CA ALA A 76 -1.73 -2.85 -6.30
C ALA A 76 -2.90 -2.55 -7.27
N THR A 77 -4.13 -2.73 -6.79
CA THR A 77 -5.34 -2.53 -7.62
C THR A 77 -5.53 -1.06 -8.00
N LYS A 78 -5.12 -0.15 -7.12
CA LYS A 78 -5.26 1.31 -7.28
C LYS A 78 -3.99 2.02 -6.82
N VAL A 79 -3.78 3.22 -7.37
CA VAL A 79 -2.69 4.11 -6.95
C VAL A 79 -3.25 5.49 -6.66
N ILE A 80 -2.95 6.05 -5.50
CA ILE A 80 -3.16 7.47 -5.24
C ILE A 80 -1.90 8.19 -5.69
N VAL A 81 -2.06 8.90 -6.80
CA VAL A 81 -0.96 9.50 -7.54
C VAL A 81 -0.65 10.89 -6.99
N LYS A 82 0.64 11.18 -6.86
CA LYS A 82 1.17 12.49 -6.51
C LYS A 82 1.41 13.35 -7.74
N SER A 83 1.42 14.66 -7.53
CA SER A 83 1.75 15.63 -8.57
C SER A 83 3.19 16.14 -8.42
N PRO A 84 3.83 16.67 -9.48
CA PRO A 84 5.14 17.30 -9.36
C PRO A 84 5.11 18.59 -8.51
N HIS A 85 3.92 19.11 -8.19
CA HIS A 85 3.75 20.34 -7.40
C HIS A 85 3.55 20.09 -5.88
N GLU A 86 3.73 18.88 -5.38
CA GLU A 86 3.53 18.55 -3.94
C GLU A 86 4.36 19.46 -3.00
N ALA A 87 5.55 19.90 -3.43
CA ALA A 87 6.43 20.76 -2.62
C ALA A 87 6.06 22.25 -2.67
N ILE A 88 5.25 22.69 -3.63
CA ILE A 88 5.02 24.11 -3.90
C ILE A 88 3.59 24.59 -3.59
N GLY A 89 2.70 23.69 -3.22
CA GLY A 89 1.35 24.02 -2.78
C GLY A 89 0.25 23.23 -3.48
N ILE A 90 -0.90 23.90 -3.71
CA ILE A 90 -2.03 23.24 -4.38
C ILE A 90 -1.68 23.00 -5.86
N PRO A 91 -1.68 21.75 -6.32
CA PRO A 91 -1.30 21.44 -7.68
C PRO A 91 -2.32 21.96 -8.70
N THR A 92 -1.84 22.43 -9.84
CA THR A 92 -2.67 22.78 -10.98
C THR A 92 -3.30 21.53 -11.62
N MET A 93 -4.34 21.71 -12.42
CA MET A 93 -4.92 20.61 -13.22
C MET A 93 -3.87 19.94 -14.12
N GLU A 94 -2.99 20.74 -14.74
CA GLU A 94 -1.92 20.21 -15.61
C GLU A 94 -0.90 19.40 -14.81
N ALA A 95 -0.45 19.87 -13.65
CA ALA A 95 0.47 19.13 -12.79
C ALA A 95 -0.13 17.78 -12.34
N ASN A 96 -1.42 17.76 -11.98
CA ASN A 96 -2.12 16.51 -11.66
C ASN A 96 -2.17 15.58 -12.89
N ALA A 97 -2.49 16.11 -14.06
CA ALA A 97 -2.53 15.33 -15.29
C ALA A 97 -1.14 14.77 -15.67
N GLN A 98 -0.08 15.53 -15.42
CA GLN A 98 1.32 15.07 -15.63
C GLN A 98 1.68 13.92 -14.69
N GLY A 99 1.36 14.02 -13.40
CA GLY A 99 1.57 12.93 -12.44
C GLY A 99 0.85 11.65 -12.86
N LEU A 100 -0.41 11.77 -13.29
CA LEU A 100 -1.21 10.64 -13.77
C LEU A 100 -0.62 10.01 -15.05
N ARG A 101 -0.19 10.83 -16.03
CA ARG A 101 0.43 10.35 -17.27
C ARG A 101 1.76 9.63 -16.98
N CYS A 102 2.59 10.19 -16.09
CA CYS A 102 3.83 9.58 -15.64
C CYS A 102 3.57 8.22 -14.99
N THR A 103 2.67 8.16 -14.02
CA THR A 103 2.31 6.92 -13.34
C THR A 103 1.77 5.88 -14.30
N LYS A 104 0.85 6.25 -15.19
CA LYS A 104 0.30 5.34 -16.20
C LYS A 104 1.37 4.78 -17.12
N GLN A 105 2.33 5.59 -17.54
CA GLN A 105 3.42 5.15 -18.39
C GLN A 105 4.29 4.11 -17.69
N VAL A 106 4.70 4.37 -16.44
CA VAL A 106 5.53 3.42 -15.68
C VAL A 106 4.78 2.12 -15.40
N VAL A 107 3.51 2.20 -15.00
CA VAL A 107 2.68 1.00 -14.74
C VAL A 107 2.55 0.17 -16.01
N ASN A 108 2.30 0.78 -17.17
CA ASN A 108 2.21 0.05 -18.44
C ASN A 108 3.54 -0.65 -18.81
N MET A 109 4.68 0.01 -18.59
CA MET A 109 6.00 -0.59 -18.86
C MET A 109 6.31 -1.78 -17.95
N MET A 110 5.75 -1.77 -16.74
CA MET A 110 6.02 -2.78 -15.71
C MET A 110 4.92 -3.83 -15.59
N ALA A 111 3.86 -3.76 -16.39
CA ALA A 111 2.65 -4.59 -16.24
C ALA A 111 2.94 -6.10 -16.22
N ASP A 112 3.85 -6.54 -17.09
CA ASP A 112 4.21 -7.97 -17.24
C ASP A 112 5.44 -8.37 -16.42
N GLN A 113 6.00 -7.45 -15.63
CA GLN A 113 7.16 -7.75 -14.81
C GLN A 113 6.76 -8.51 -13.54
N ILE A 114 7.59 -9.47 -13.18
CA ILE A 114 7.47 -10.25 -11.94
C ILE A 114 8.63 -9.86 -11.04
N PHE A 115 8.32 -9.46 -9.81
CA PHE A 115 9.30 -9.21 -8.77
C PHE A 115 9.16 -10.29 -7.70
N GLN A 116 10.17 -11.18 -7.62
CA GLN A 116 10.21 -12.29 -6.67
C GLN A 116 11.66 -12.61 -6.32
N ASN A 117 11.98 -12.67 -5.04
CA ASN A 117 13.28 -13.09 -4.52
C ASN A 117 13.18 -13.47 -3.04
N SER A 118 14.22 -14.09 -2.48
CA SER A 118 14.22 -14.55 -1.08
C SER A 118 14.04 -13.43 -0.06
N HIS A 119 14.58 -12.23 -0.30
CA HIS A 119 14.39 -11.09 0.61
C HIS A 119 12.95 -10.62 0.66
N LEU A 120 12.24 -10.68 -0.46
CA LEU A 120 10.81 -10.37 -0.49
C LEU A 120 10.01 -11.40 0.32
N ASP A 121 10.33 -12.69 0.15
CA ASP A 121 9.66 -13.77 0.88
C ASP A 121 9.89 -13.66 2.39
N GLU A 122 11.13 -13.36 2.80
CA GLU A 122 11.50 -13.11 4.20
C GLU A 122 10.72 -11.92 4.79
N GLU A 123 10.67 -10.80 4.07
CA GLU A 123 9.95 -9.60 4.51
C GLU A 123 8.44 -9.85 4.62
N MET A 124 7.85 -10.53 3.64
CA MET A 124 6.45 -10.94 3.70
C MET A 124 6.15 -11.80 4.92
N GLU A 125 7.03 -12.73 5.27
CA GLU A 125 6.85 -13.59 6.44
C GLU A 125 6.99 -12.81 7.76
N ILE A 126 7.89 -11.85 7.84
CA ILE A 126 8.02 -10.94 8.98
C ILE A 126 6.71 -10.17 9.17
N ILE A 127 6.22 -9.53 8.12
CA ILE A 127 4.97 -8.74 8.16
C ILE A 127 3.77 -9.61 8.56
N ARG A 128 3.64 -10.82 8.00
CA ARG A 128 2.56 -11.75 8.37
C ARG A 128 2.57 -12.06 9.85
N ARG A 129 3.73 -12.44 10.38
CA ARG A 129 3.89 -12.82 11.79
C ARG A 129 3.59 -11.66 12.72
N GLU A 130 4.12 -10.48 12.44
CA GLU A 130 3.89 -9.29 13.25
C GLU A 130 2.43 -8.87 13.22
N THR A 131 1.83 -8.81 12.04
CA THR A 131 0.41 -8.44 11.86
C THR A 131 -0.51 -9.41 12.61
N ARG A 132 -0.31 -10.72 12.45
CA ARG A 132 -1.11 -11.72 13.18
C ARG A 132 -0.96 -11.56 14.69
N CYS A 133 0.27 -11.36 15.17
CA CYS A 133 0.53 -11.14 16.60
C CYS A 133 -0.26 -9.93 17.14
N ILE A 134 -0.26 -8.81 16.42
CA ILE A 134 -0.97 -7.60 16.80
C ILE A 134 -2.49 -7.82 16.75
N VAL A 135 -3.01 -8.34 15.65
CA VAL A 135 -4.46 -8.53 15.44
C VAL A 135 -5.02 -9.55 16.44
N ASP A 136 -4.36 -10.69 16.61
CA ASP A 136 -4.81 -11.73 17.55
C ASP A 136 -4.76 -11.20 19.00
N LYS A 137 -3.75 -10.38 19.35
CA LYS A 137 -3.70 -9.73 20.66
C LYS A 137 -4.82 -8.70 20.84
N CYS A 138 -5.17 -7.94 19.80
CA CYS A 138 -6.34 -7.05 19.84
C CYS A 138 -7.63 -7.83 20.12
N PHE A 139 -7.85 -8.95 19.45
CA PHE A 139 -9.03 -9.79 19.68
C PHE A 139 -9.05 -10.40 21.08
N GLU A 140 -7.91 -10.87 21.59
CA GLU A 140 -7.81 -11.42 22.94
C GLU A 140 -8.18 -10.37 24.00
N LEU A 141 -7.56 -9.19 23.97
CA LEU A 141 -7.80 -8.11 24.92
C LEU A 141 -9.20 -7.50 24.79
N GLY A 142 -9.74 -7.46 23.59
CA GLY A 142 -11.08 -6.98 23.29
C GLY A 142 -12.18 -8.02 23.53
N LYS A 143 -11.85 -9.27 23.87
CA LYS A 143 -12.80 -10.37 23.98
C LYS A 143 -13.65 -10.53 22.70
N GLY A 144 -13.00 -10.41 21.54
CA GLY A 144 -13.64 -10.47 20.24
C GLY A 144 -14.01 -9.10 19.63
N ASP A 145 -13.83 -8.00 20.35
CA ASP A 145 -14.04 -6.63 19.89
C ASP A 145 -12.69 -5.95 19.64
N ILE A 146 -12.37 -5.68 18.39
CA ILE A 146 -11.10 -5.04 17.98
C ILE A 146 -10.97 -3.62 18.56
N ALA A 147 -12.05 -2.83 18.54
CA ALA A 147 -12.00 -1.46 19.03
C ALA A 147 -11.71 -1.43 20.54
N LEU A 148 -12.35 -2.33 21.28
CA LEU A 148 -12.08 -2.48 22.72
C LEU A 148 -10.66 -3.00 22.98
N GLY A 149 -10.14 -3.89 22.15
CA GLY A 149 -8.76 -4.39 22.22
C GLY A 149 -7.74 -3.28 22.05
N VAL A 150 -7.90 -2.43 21.05
CA VAL A 150 -7.05 -1.25 20.82
C VAL A 150 -7.11 -0.29 22.01
N CYS A 151 -8.30 0.03 22.52
CA CYS A 151 -8.47 0.89 23.70
C CYS A 151 -7.80 0.33 24.96
N ARG A 152 -7.55 -0.97 25.05
CA ARG A 152 -6.87 -1.63 26.19
C ARG A 152 -5.35 -1.70 26.05
N GLY A 153 -4.78 -1.03 25.08
CA GLY A 153 -3.35 -0.78 25.01
C GLY A 153 -2.53 -1.84 24.28
N VAL A 154 -3.02 -2.35 23.18
CA VAL A 154 -2.24 -3.22 22.27
C VAL A 154 -1.25 -2.41 21.43
N VAL A 155 -1.47 -1.10 21.32
CA VAL A 155 -0.64 -0.17 20.54
C VAL A 155 -0.13 0.93 21.45
#